data_1621f19ac75e7ccdaca2fc7cea604cbf
#
_entry.id   1621f19ac75e7ccdaca2fc7cea604cbf
#
_cell.length_a   1.000
_cell.length_b   1.000
_cell.length_c   1.000
_cell.angle_alpha   90.00
_cell.angle_beta   90.00
_cell.angle_gamma   90.00
#
_symmetry.space_group_name_H-M   'P 1'
#
loop_
_entity.id
_entity.type
_entity.pdbx_description
1 polymer ?
#
loop_
_entity_poly.entity_id
_entity_poly.type
_entity_poly.pdbx_seq_one_letter_code
_entity_poly.pdbx_strand_id
1 'polypeptide(L)'
;MKLISWNVNGLRACLKKGFEDTFNQLDADVFCIQETKMQPGQADFAPEDYTEYINSAEKKGYSGTLIYTRVKPLNAWNGIGVEAHSHEGRTITLEFEDYYLVNVYVPNSQNELARIDYRMQWEDDLRAYLKDLDSKKPVILCGDLNVAHEDIDLKNPGPNRGAAGFSDQERGKLNELLATGFTDSFRYLYPDATGMYSWWSMRFRARERNAGWRIDYFLVSDRLAPQIKKAEILMDVQGSDHCPVLLEL
;
A
#
# COMPACT_ATOMS: atom_id res chain seq x y z
N MET A 1 8.52 -5.03 15.83
CA MET A 1 7.87 -3.80 15.36
C MET A 1 6.65 -4.15 14.56
N LYS A 2 5.53 -3.46 14.82
CA LYS A 2 4.24 -3.69 14.19
C LYS A 2 3.90 -2.56 13.22
N LEU A 3 3.71 -2.91 11.96
CA LEU A 3 3.37 -1.98 10.89
C LEU A 3 1.99 -2.31 10.33
N ILE A 4 1.20 -1.28 10.05
CA ILE A 4 -0.11 -1.38 9.39
C ILE A 4 -0.07 -0.55 8.11
N SER A 5 -0.70 -1.05 7.06
CA SER A 5 -0.95 -0.31 5.83
C SER A 5 -2.43 -0.43 5.45
N TRP A 6 -3.08 0.71 5.16
CA TRP A 6 -4.50 0.76 4.84
C TRP A 6 -4.84 1.84 3.82
N ASN A 7 -5.39 1.45 2.68
CA ASN A 7 -6.07 2.39 1.79
C ASN A 7 -7.45 2.70 2.38
N VAL A 8 -7.65 3.94 2.79
CA VAL A 8 -8.88 4.37 3.50
C VAL A 8 -9.95 4.96 2.59
N ASN A 9 -9.66 5.10 1.29
CA ASN A 9 -10.58 5.68 0.31
C ASN A 9 -11.20 7.00 0.79
N GLY A 10 -10.36 7.87 1.35
CA GLY A 10 -10.71 9.14 1.96
C GLY A 10 -10.73 9.10 3.48
N LEU A 11 -9.68 9.66 4.13
CA LEU A 11 -9.51 9.58 5.59
C LEU A 11 -10.68 10.20 6.35
N ARG A 12 -11.17 11.38 5.92
CA ARG A 12 -12.32 12.04 6.57
C ARG A 12 -13.60 11.21 6.52
N ALA A 13 -13.81 10.44 5.45
CA ALA A 13 -14.95 9.54 5.34
C ALA A 13 -14.77 8.29 6.19
N CYS A 14 -13.54 7.76 6.26
CA CYS A 14 -13.20 6.59 7.07
C CYS A 14 -13.27 6.91 8.58
N LEU A 15 -12.88 8.11 9.01
CA LEU A 15 -13.04 8.59 10.40
C LEU A 15 -14.49 8.50 10.86
N LYS A 16 -15.45 8.90 10.03
CA LYS A 16 -16.89 8.79 10.33
C LYS A 16 -17.39 7.35 10.41
N LYS A 17 -16.59 6.38 10.01
CA LYS A 17 -16.91 4.94 10.00
C LYS A 17 -16.09 4.14 11.01
N GLY A 18 -15.48 4.79 12.00
CA GLY A 18 -14.76 4.12 13.08
C GLY A 18 -13.26 3.92 12.83
N PHE A 19 -12.63 4.74 11.97
CA PHE A 19 -11.18 4.67 11.74
C PHE A 19 -10.40 4.82 13.04
N GLU A 20 -10.77 5.80 13.91
CA GLU A 20 -10.07 6.07 15.17
C GLU A 20 -10.10 4.85 16.10
N ASP A 21 -11.26 4.21 16.26
CA ASP A 21 -11.37 2.99 17.08
C ASP A 21 -10.48 1.87 16.53
N THR A 22 -10.49 1.68 15.21
CA THR A 22 -9.65 0.70 14.53
C THR A 22 -8.17 1.02 14.70
N PHE A 23 -7.77 2.27 14.53
CA PHE A 23 -6.39 2.74 14.71
C PHE A 23 -5.89 2.44 16.11
N ASN A 24 -6.67 2.80 17.14
CA ASN A 24 -6.34 2.57 18.53
C ASN A 24 -6.29 1.07 18.87
N GLN A 25 -7.22 0.29 18.36
CA GLN A 25 -7.27 -1.17 18.57
C GLN A 25 -6.11 -1.91 17.93
N LEU A 26 -5.68 -1.48 16.74
CA LEU A 26 -4.55 -2.06 16.06
C LEU A 26 -3.22 -1.73 16.72
N ASP A 27 -3.10 -0.60 17.40
CA ASP A 27 -1.96 -0.20 18.23
C ASP A 27 -0.61 -0.47 17.55
N ALA A 28 -0.40 0.11 16.38
CA ALA A 28 0.78 -0.10 15.55
C ALA A 28 1.91 0.88 15.90
N ASP A 29 3.17 0.46 15.77
CA ASP A 29 4.31 1.37 15.86
C ASP A 29 4.33 2.36 14.70
N VAL A 30 3.94 1.88 13.50
CA VAL A 30 3.81 2.69 12.29
C VAL A 30 2.53 2.35 11.56
N PHE A 31 1.76 3.37 11.19
CA PHE A 31 0.50 3.24 10.47
C PHE A 31 0.58 4.01 9.14
N CYS A 32 0.62 3.30 8.03
CA CYS A 32 0.69 3.84 6.68
C CYS A 32 -0.70 3.90 6.05
N ILE A 33 -1.04 5.02 5.44
CA ILE A 33 -2.36 5.28 4.88
C ILE A 33 -2.19 5.70 3.42
N GLN A 34 -3.05 5.18 2.55
CA GLN A 34 -3.14 5.56 1.15
C GLN A 34 -4.53 6.11 0.85
N GLU A 35 -4.58 6.93 -0.20
CA GLU A 35 -5.81 7.56 -0.69
C GLU A 35 -6.52 8.41 0.38
N THR A 36 -5.75 9.31 1.01
CA THR A 36 -6.26 10.21 2.05
C THR A 36 -7.32 11.18 1.53
N LYS A 37 -7.23 11.57 0.25
CA LYS A 37 -8.14 12.54 -0.42
C LYS A 37 -8.28 13.84 0.35
N MET A 38 -7.20 14.29 1.00
CA MET A 38 -7.23 15.53 1.80
C MET A 38 -5.98 16.36 1.64
N GLN A 39 -6.07 17.61 2.06
CA GLN A 39 -4.94 18.51 2.26
C GLN A 39 -4.55 18.53 3.75
N PRO A 40 -3.33 18.97 4.12
CA PRO A 40 -2.91 19.08 5.51
C PRO A 40 -3.93 19.84 6.37
N GLY A 41 -4.20 19.36 7.58
CA GLY A 41 -5.11 19.99 8.53
C GLY A 41 -6.60 19.82 8.23
N GLN A 42 -7.00 19.01 7.26
CA GLN A 42 -8.41 18.77 6.94
C GLN A 42 -9.06 17.61 7.72
N ALA A 43 -8.29 16.79 8.41
CA ALA A 43 -8.82 15.76 9.29
C ALA A 43 -8.72 16.22 10.75
N ASP A 44 -9.79 16.01 11.52
CA ASP A 44 -9.80 16.18 12.97
C ASP A 44 -9.39 14.86 13.63
N PHE A 45 -8.11 14.52 13.45
CA PHE A 45 -7.50 13.33 14.03
C PHE A 45 -6.01 13.57 14.22
N ALA A 46 -5.58 13.61 15.47
CA ALA A 46 -4.20 13.81 15.88
C ALA A 46 -3.87 12.82 17.02
N PRO A 47 -3.48 11.58 16.69
CA PRO A 47 -3.23 10.56 17.70
C PRO A 47 -2.04 10.95 18.57
N GLU A 48 -2.21 10.84 19.89
CA GLU A 48 -1.14 11.08 20.86
C GLU A 48 0.04 10.12 20.59
N ASP A 49 1.25 10.55 20.88
CA ASP A 49 2.50 9.80 20.71
C ASP A 49 2.88 9.47 19.25
N TYR A 50 2.12 9.94 18.26
CA TYR A 50 2.47 9.78 16.86
C TYR A 50 2.92 11.08 16.21
N THR A 51 3.93 10.97 15.35
CA THR A 51 4.30 12.04 14.40
C THR A 51 3.64 11.75 13.06
N GLU A 52 3.04 12.79 12.47
CA GLU A 52 2.39 12.75 11.18
C GLU A 52 3.36 13.15 10.06
N TYR A 53 3.39 12.37 8.99
CA TYR A 53 4.03 12.68 7.71
C TYR A 53 2.99 12.57 6.60
N ILE A 54 2.74 13.67 5.88
CA ILE A 54 1.70 13.73 4.86
C ILE A 54 2.26 14.15 3.49
N ASN A 55 1.76 13.53 2.43
CA ASN A 55 2.00 13.90 1.05
C ASN A 55 0.67 13.98 0.32
N SER A 56 0.19 15.19 0.08
CA SER A 56 -1.11 15.44 -0.58
C SER A 56 -0.93 15.68 -2.07
N ALA A 57 -1.89 15.24 -2.88
CA ALA A 57 -1.93 15.63 -4.28
C ALA A 57 -2.22 17.12 -4.43
N GLU A 58 -1.74 17.75 -5.50
CA GLU A 58 -2.11 19.12 -5.87
C GLU A 58 -3.61 19.23 -6.14
N LYS A 59 -4.16 18.21 -6.79
CA LYS A 59 -5.60 18.10 -7.02
C LYS A 59 -6.32 17.76 -5.72
N LYS A 60 -7.15 18.68 -5.23
CA LYS A 60 -7.95 18.51 -4.01
C LYS A 60 -8.91 17.30 -4.12
N GLY A 61 -9.00 16.54 -3.02
CA GLY A 61 -9.91 15.40 -2.94
C GLY A 61 -9.46 14.17 -3.76
N TYR A 62 -8.19 14.08 -4.11
CA TYR A 62 -7.62 13.03 -4.94
C TYR A 62 -6.34 12.46 -4.32
N SER A 63 -6.11 11.12 -4.44
CA SER A 63 -4.87 10.47 -4.03
C SER A 63 -4.43 10.83 -2.61
N GLY A 64 -3.14 11.00 -2.38
CA GLY A 64 -2.54 11.37 -1.10
C GLY A 64 -2.15 10.18 -0.25
N THR A 65 -0.99 10.29 0.40
CA THR A 65 -0.45 9.32 1.36
C THR A 65 -0.16 9.98 2.69
N LEU A 66 -0.15 9.17 3.75
CA LEU A 66 0.09 9.63 5.12
C LEU A 66 0.73 8.51 5.94
N ILE A 67 1.62 8.87 6.86
CA ILE A 67 2.17 7.96 7.86
C ILE A 67 2.03 8.59 9.24
N TYR A 68 1.48 7.83 10.19
CA TYR A 68 1.61 8.06 11.63
C TYR A 68 2.66 7.12 12.20
N THR A 69 3.64 7.63 12.94
CA THR A 69 4.68 6.81 13.55
C THR A 69 5.01 7.26 14.98
N ARG A 70 5.14 6.29 15.89
CA ARG A 70 5.68 6.49 17.26
C ARG A 70 7.21 6.47 17.25
N VAL A 71 7.81 5.84 16.24
CA VAL A 71 9.26 5.73 16.12
C VAL A 71 9.78 6.91 15.31
N LYS A 72 10.67 7.69 15.90
CA LYS A 72 11.26 8.86 15.21
C LYS A 72 12.19 8.40 14.09
N PRO A 73 11.92 8.75 12.82
CA PRO A 73 12.84 8.46 11.73
C PRO A 73 14.07 9.39 11.77
N LEU A 74 15.16 8.95 11.14
CA LEU A 74 16.35 9.78 10.90
C LEU A 74 16.08 10.86 9.87
N ASN A 75 15.37 10.49 8.80
CA ASN A 75 14.94 11.37 7.72
C ASN A 75 13.54 11.00 7.21
N ALA A 76 12.89 11.97 6.57
CA ALA A 76 11.61 11.78 5.90
C ALA A 76 11.54 12.64 4.65
N TRP A 77 10.98 12.09 3.56
CA TRP A 77 10.75 12.86 2.33
C TRP A 77 9.59 12.29 1.50
N ASN A 78 9.07 13.14 0.61
CA ASN A 78 7.99 12.84 -0.29
C ASN A 78 8.49 12.57 -1.71
N GLY A 79 7.80 11.68 -2.43
CA GLY A 79 8.10 11.37 -3.83
C GLY A 79 9.29 10.42 -4.00
N ILE A 80 9.60 10.12 -5.25
CA ILE A 80 10.67 9.21 -5.67
C ILE A 80 11.79 9.92 -6.45
N GLY A 81 11.81 11.27 -6.42
CA GLY A 81 12.83 12.08 -7.10
C GLY A 81 12.60 12.28 -8.61
N VAL A 82 11.43 11.88 -9.12
CA VAL A 82 11.04 12.07 -10.53
C VAL A 82 9.92 13.10 -10.60
N GLU A 83 10.16 14.22 -11.28
CA GLU A 83 9.22 15.36 -11.34
C GLU A 83 7.84 14.96 -11.89
N ALA A 84 7.81 14.12 -12.92
CA ALA A 84 6.55 13.63 -13.51
C ALA A 84 5.65 12.90 -12.50
N HIS A 85 6.16 12.48 -11.34
CA HIS A 85 5.46 11.73 -10.31
C HIS A 85 5.25 12.52 -9.01
N SER A 86 5.61 13.82 -8.99
CA SER A 86 5.60 14.64 -7.76
C SER A 86 4.21 15.20 -7.39
N HIS A 87 3.27 15.25 -8.35
CA HIS A 87 2.02 16.03 -8.22
C HIS A 87 0.85 15.30 -7.57
N GLU A 88 0.93 13.96 -7.45
CA GLU A 88 -0.22 13.16 -7.01
C GLU A 88 -0.11 12.64 -5.56
N GLY A 89 0.94 13.03 -4.80
CA GLY A 89 1.05 12.69 -3.38
C GLY A 89 1.10 11.18 -3.09
N ARG A 90 1.85 10.40 -3.91
CA ARG A 90 1.76 8.93 -3.92
C ARG A 90 2.79 8.20 -3.07
N THR A 91 3.83 8.88 -2.61
CA THR A 91 4.94 8.22 -1.93
C THR A 91 5.47 9.05 -0.77
N ILE A 92 5.65 8.41 0.39
CA ILE A 92 6.40 8.93 1.55
C ILE A 92 7.45 7.91 1.90
N THR A 93 8.69 8.34 2.10
CA THR A 93 9.77 7.50 2.62
C THR A 93 10.19 8.00 4.00
N LEU A 94 10.27 7.08 4.96
CA LEU A 94 10.89 7.29 6.25
C LEU A 94 12.19 6.47 6.31
N GLU A 95 13.29 7.13 6.69
CA GLU A 95 14.56 6.45 6.98
C GLU A 95 14.64 6.15 8.48
N PHE A 96 14.69 4.88 8.84
CA PHE A 96 15.04 4.44 10.18
C PHE A 96 16.52 3.98 10.24
N GLU A 97 17.01 3.62 11.42
CA GLU A 97 18.40 3.21 11.59
C GLU A 97 18.75 1.99 10.73
N ASP A 98 17.89 0.98 10.73
CA ASP A 98 18.17 -0.33 10.14
C ASP A 98 17.47 -0.56 8.78
N TYR A 99 16.52 0.29 8.37
CA TYR A 99 15.75 0.11 7.13
C TYR A 99 15.10 1.41 6.66
N TYR A 100 14.68 1.43 5.40
CA TYR A 100 13.74 2.42 4.85
C TYR A 100 12.33 1.85 4.85
N LEU A 101 11.34 2.68 5.22
CA LEU A 101 9.92 2.39 5.01
C LEU A 101 9.39 3.28 3.90
N VAL A 102 8.84 2.67 2.86
CA VAL A 102 8.24 3.37 1.73
C VAL A 102 6.74 3.07 1.70
N ASN A 103 5.92 4.08 1.98
CA ASN A 103 4.47 4.02 1.83
C ASN A 103 4.08 4.51 0.44
N VAL A 104 3.36 3.69 -0.32
CA VAL A 104 3.04 3.97 -1.71
C VAL A 104 1.57 3.76 -2.05
N TYR A 105 1.05 4.61 -2.92
CA TYR A 105 -0.23 4.45 -3.61
C TYR A 105 0.01 4.45 -5.12
N VAL A 106 0.11 3.25 -5.69
CA VAL A 106 0.40 3.06 -7.12
C VAL A 106 -0.75 3.58 -8.00
N PRO A 107 -0.48 4.31 -9.09
CA PRO A 107 -1.54 4.79 -9.98
C PRO A 107 -2.39 3.64 -10.54
N ASN A 108 -3.71 3.75 -10.48
CA ASN A 108 -4.60 2.82 -11.15
C ASN A 108 -4.55 3.05 -12.66
N SER A 109 -4.54 1.96 -13.44
CA SER A 109 -4.52 2.03 -14.92
C SER A 109 -5.83 2.49 -15.54
N GLN A 110 -6.90 2.59 -14.74
CA GLN A 110 -8.25 2.99 -15.11
C GLN A 110 -8.95 2.01 -16.10
N ASN A 111 -10.23 2.30 -16.39
CA ASN A 111 -10.99 1.49 -17.35
C ASN A 111 -10.29 1.46 -18.70
N GLU A 112 -10.35 0.31 -19.36
CA GLU A 112 -9.73 0.09 -20.68
C GLU A 112 -8.22 0.37 -20.72
N LEU A 113 -7.56 0.33 -19.53
CA LEU A 113 -6.13 0.61 -19.37
C LEU A 113 -5.72 2.02 -19.85
N ALA A 114 -6.60 3.00 -19.72
CA ALA A 114 -6.39 4.36 -20.25
C ALA A 114 -5.13 5.07 -19.72
N ARG A 115 -4.60 4.66 -18.56
CA ARG A 115 -3.35 5.19 -17.97
C ARG A 115 -2.22 4.15 -17.92
N ILE A 116 -2.30 3.09 -18.71
CA ILE A 116 -1.31 2.00 -18.59
C ILE A 116 0.12 2.47 -18.89
N ASP A 117 0.33 3.29 -19.90
CA ASP A 117 1.67 3.77 -20.26
C ASP A 117 2.30 4.60 -19.14
N TYR A 118 1.52 5.50 -18.50
CA TYR A 118 1.97 6.26 -17.34
C TYR A 118 2.30 5.33 -16.17
N ARG A 119 1.43 4.35 -15.92
CA ARG A 119 1.65 3.38 -14.83
C ARG A 119 2.91 2.56 -15.05
N MET A 120 3.17 2.10 -16.27
CA MET A 120 4.37 1.31 -16.57
C MET A 120 5.64 2.13 -16.31
N GLN A 121 5.67 3.39 -16.75
CA GLN A 121 6.79 4.28 -16.46
C GLN A 121 6.94 4.54 -14.96
N TRP A 122 5.82 4.78 -14.26
CA TRP A 122 5.80 5.02 -12.83
C TRP A 122 6.38 3.83 -12.04
N GLU A 123 6.03 2.60 -12.43
CA GLU A 123 6.54 1.39 -11.78
C GLU A 123 8.03 1.13 -12.08
N ASP A 124 8.50 1.46 -13.28
CA ASP A 124 9.93 1.37 -13.61
C ASP A 124 10.74 2.36 -12.76
N ASP A 125 10.26 3.60 -12.61
CA ASP A 125 10.91 4.63 -11.81
C ASP A 125 10.86 4.27 -10.31
N LEU A 126 9.74 3.74 -9.82
CA LEU A 126 9.65 3.22 -8.44
C LEU A 126 10.64 2.08 -8.20
N ARG A 127 10.74 1.12 -9.12
CA ARG A 127 11.67 -0.01 -9.01
C ARG A 127 13.12 0.47 -8.95
N ALA A 128 13.50 1.42 -9.79
CA ALA A 128 14.83 2.03 -9.78
C ALA A 128 15.11 2.74 -8.44
N TYR A 129 14.14 3.48 -7.93
CA TYR A 129 14.20 4.15 -6.62
C TYR A 129 14.37 3.17 -5.47
N LEU A 130 13.57 2.10 -5.42
CA LEU A 130 13.66 1.09 -4.38
C LEU A 130 15.00 0.34 -4.41
N LYS A 131 15.54 0.06 -5.60
CA LYS A 131 16.88 -0.55 -5.74
C LYS A 131 17.99 0.37 -5.20
N ASP A 132 17.91 1.66 -5.45
CA ASP A 132 18.88 2.61 -4.91
C ASP A 132 18.82 2.65 -3.38
N LEU A 133 17.63 2.68 -2.79
CA LEU A 133 17.46 2.59 -1.33
C LEU A 133 17.99 1.26 -0.78
N ASP A 134 17.63 0.14 -1.40
CA ASP A 134 18.02 -1.21 -0.95
C ASP A 134 19.54 -1.44 -1.02
N SER A 135 20.23 -0.74 -1.91
CA SER A 135 21.70 -0.76 -1.96
C SER A 135 22.37 -0.17 -0.71
N LYS A 136 21.65 0.63 0.06
CA LYS A 136 22.12 1.35 1.26
C LYS A 136 21.65 0.67 2.55
N LYS A 137 20.37 0.41 2.67
CA LYS A 137 19.70 -0.26 3.79
C LYS A 137 18.54 -1.11 3.26
N PRO A 138 18.13 -2.17 3.98
CA PRO A 138 16.93 -2.90 3.66
C PRO A 138 15.71 -1.98 3.52
N VAL A 139 14.78 -2.37 2.65
CA VAL A 139 13.54 -1.61 2.38
C VAL A 139 12.33 -2.43 2.79
N ILE A 140 11.38 -1.77 3.43
CA ILE A 140 9.99 -2.23 3.60
C ILE A 140 9.13 -1.33 2.73
N LEU A 141 8.55 -1.89 1.68
CA LEU A 141 7.56 -1.22 0.84
C LEU A 141 6.17 -1.65 1.30
N CYS A 142 5.27 -0.73 1.53
CA CYS A 142 3.88 -1.04 1.80
C CYS A 142 2.92 -0.13 1.02
N GLY A 143 1.71 -0.60 0.84
CA GLY A 143 0.63 0.20 0.29
C GLY A 143 -0.25 -0.54 -0.69
N ASP A 144 -1.09 0.25 -1.35
CA ASP A 144 -1.95 -0.20 -2.44
C ASP A 144 -1.16 -0.20 -3.75
N LEU A 145 -0.80 -1.39 -4.23
CA LEU A 145 -0.08 -1.56 -5.48
C LEU A 145 -1.00 -1.62 -6.70
N ASN A 146 -2.33 -1.57 -6.49
CA ASN A 146 -3.32 -1.62 -7.57
C ASN A 146 -3.12 -2.78 -8.55
N VAL A 147 -2.62 -3.92 -8.08
CA VAL A 147 -2.42 -5.14 -8.88
C VAL A 147 -2.62 -6.39 -8.03
N ALA A 148 -3.43 -7.34 -8.51
CA ALA A 148 -3.43 -8.71 -8.04
C ALA A 148 -2.30 -9.46 -8.78
N HIS A 149 -1.38 -10.09 -8.03
CA HIS A 149 -0.17 -10.67 -8.61
C HIS A 149 -0.45 -11.93 -9.41
N GLU A 150 -1.06 -12.92 -8.77
CA GLU A 150 -1.32 -14.24 -9.34
C GLU A 150 -2.82 -14.57 -9.36
N ASP A 151 -3.19 -15.64 -10.05
CA ASP A 151 -4.60 -16.08 -10.14
C ASP A 151 -5.21 -16.36 -8.75
N ILE A 152 -4.40 -16.75 -7.76
CA ILE A 152 -4.81 -16.97 -6.37
C ILE A 152 -5.17 -15.66 -5.64
N ASP A 153 -4.73 -14.51 -6.16
CA ASP A 153 -4.87 -13.20 -5.52
C ASP A 153 -6.19 -12.48 -5.85
N LEU A 154 -7.08 -13.12 -6.62
CA LEU A 154 -8.43 -12.61 -6.85
C LEU A 154 -9.44 -13.75 -7.03
N LYS A 155 -10.70 -13.45 -6.71
CA LYS A 155 -11.77 -14.46 -6.72
C LYS A 155 -12.07 -15.03 -8.10
N ASN A 156 -12.04 -14.21 -9.14
CA ASN A 156 -12.46 -14.56 -10.49
C ASN A 156 -11.38 -14.18 -11.52
N PRO A 157 -10.23 -14.88 -11.61
CA PRO A 157 -9.13 -14.49 -12.48
C PRO A 157 -9.50 -14.53 -13.97
N GLY A 158 -10.21 -15.55 -14.42
CA GLY A 158 -10.56 -15.70 -15.84
C GLY A 158 -11.26 -14.47 -16.45
N PRO A 159 -12.43 -14.05 -15.91
CA PRO A 159 -13.16 -12.89 -16.42
C PRO A 159 -12.43 -11.55 -16.28
N ASN A 160 -11.46 -11.44 -15.35
CA ASN A 160 -10.74 -10.21 -15.06
C ASN A 160 -9.36 -10.14 -15.75
N ARG A 161 -8.95 -11.16 -16.48
CA ARG A 161 -7.67 -11.15 -17.20
C ARG A 161 -7.64 -10.01 -18.21
N GLY A 162 -6.59 -9.18 -18.13
CA GLY A 162 -6.44 -7.98 -18.96
C GLY A 162 -7.18 -6.74 -18.45
N ALA A 163 -7.95 -6.84 -17.35
CA ALA A 163 -8.53 -5.67 -16.71
C ALA A 163 -7.49 -4.87 -15.91
N ALA A 164 -7.79 -3.60 -15.62
CA ALA A 164 -6.97 -2.79 -14.72
C ALA A 164 -6.80 -3.48 -13.36
N GLY A 165 -5.56 -3.58 -12.89
CA GLY A 165 -5.18 -4.33 -11.70
C GLY A 165 -4.94 -5.84 -11.93
N PHE A 166 -5.19 -6.36 -13.14
CA PHE A 166 -4.89 -7.74 -13.49
C PHE A 166 -4.50 -7.92 -14.98
N SER A 167 -3.88 -6.91 -15.56
CA SER A 167 -3.25 -6.99 -16.88
C SER A 167 -1.89 -7.68 -16.80
N ASP A 168 -1.45 -8.27 -17.91
CA ASP A 168 -0.13 -8.91 -17.98
C ASP A 168 1.00 -7.88 -17.78
N GLN A 169 0.80 -6.64 -18.22
CA GLN A 169 1.76 -5.55 -18.01
C GLN A 169 1.93 -5.22 -16.51
N GLU A 170 0.84 -5.02 -15.78
CA GLU A 170 0.88 -4.70 -14.34
C GLU A 170 1.49 -5.84 -13.53
N ARG A 171 1.06 -7.07 -13.79
CA ARG A 171 1.61 -8.28 -13.15
C ARG A 171 3.10 -8.46 -13.49
N GLY A 172 3.47 -8.20 -14.75
CA GLY A 172 4.86 -8.23 -15.20
C GLY A 172 5.74 -7.26 -14.42
N LYS A 173 5.27 -6.03 -14.16
CA LYS A 173 6.01 -5.04 -13.36
C LYS A 173 6.20 -5.47 -11.91
N LEU A 174 5.20 -6.12 -11.31
CA LEU A 174 5.37 -6.68 -9.97
C LEU A 174 6.37 -7.84 -9.96
N ASN A 175 6.36 -8.72 -10.98
CA ASN A 175 7.38 -9.75 -11.15
C ASN A 175 8.79 -9.14 -11.26
N GLU A 176 8.95 -8.09 -12.08
CA GLU A 176 10.23 -7.39 -12.21
C GLU A 176 10.69 -6.78 -10.88
N LEU A 177 9.79 -6.20 -10.10
CA LEU A 177 10.11 -5.66 -8.77
C LEU A 177 10.58 -6.76 -7.81
N LEU A 178 9.83 -7.85 -7.70
CA LEU A 178 10.19 -8.98 -6.83
C LEU A 178 11.54 -9.59 -7.24
N ALA A 179 11.80 -9.70 -8.56
CA ALA A 179 13.07 -10.22 -9.08
C ALA A 179 14.29 -9.35 -8.74
N THR A 180 14.09 -8.11 -8.29
CA THR A 180 15.20 -7.24 -7.85
C THR A 180 15.63 -7.47 -6.40
N GLY A 181 15.09 -8.44 -5.71
CA GLY A 181 15.45 -8.79 -4.33
C GLY A 181 14.39 -8.40 -3.30
N PHE A 182 13.12 -8.47 -3.68
CA PHE A 182 11.99 -8.24 -2.77
C PHE A 182 11.13 -9.48 -2.61
N THR A 183 10.66 -9.69 -1.39
CA THR A 183 9.77 -10.79 -0.98
C THR A 183 8.40 -10.25 -0.59
N ASP A 184 7.32 -10.84 -1.14
CA ASP A 184 5.95 -10.63 -0.67
C ASP A 184 5.78 -11.31 0.69
N SER A 185 5.63 -10.51 1.75
CA SER A 185 5.62 -10.99 3.13
C SER A 185 4.47 -11.95 3.43
N PHE A 186 3.29 -11.71 2.83
CA PHE A 186 2.13 -12.59 3.01
C PHE A 186 2.35 -13.94 2.33
N ARG A 187 2.80 -13.94 1.06
CA ARG A 187 3.06 -15.17 0.32
C ARG A 187 4.27 -15.95 0.84
N TYR A 188 5.21 -15.26 1.48
CA TYR A 188 6.33 -15.91 2.18
C TYR A 188 5.85 -16.81 3.31
N LEU A 189 4.88 -16.36 4.12
CA LEU A 189 4.33 -17.16 5.21
C LEU A 189 3.19 -18.09 4.76
N TYR A 190 2.39 -17.67 3.77
CA TYR A 190 1.17 -18.34 3.35
C TYR A 190 1.12 -18.51 1.82
N PRO A 191 2.03 -19.31 1.23
CA PRO A 191 2.17 -19.41 -0.24
C PRO A 191 0.88 -19.88 -0.94
N ASP A 192 0.11 -20.76 -0.28
CA ASP A 192 -1.06 -21.40 -0.89
C ASP A 192 -2.41 -20.94 -0.30
N ALA A 193 -2.42 -19.91 0.55
CA ALA A 193 -3.65 -19.42 1.16
C ALA A 193 -4.58 -18.78 0.12
N THR A 194 -5.79 -19.32 -0.01
CA THR A 194 -6.81 -18.86 -0.95
C THR A 194 -7.87 -18.01 -0.25
N GLY A 195 -8.59 -17.17 -1.03
CA GLY A 195 -9.69 -16.37 -0.49
C GLY A 195 -9.25 -15.22 0.42
N MET A 196 -7.99 -14.87 0.39
CA MET A 196 -7.38 -13.82 1.20
C MET A 196 -7.22 -12.56 0.34
N TYR A 197 -8.11 -11.59 0.56
CA TYR A 197 -8.20 -10.38 -0.25
C TYR A 197 -8.14 -9.13 0.62
N SER A 198 -7.70 -8.02 0.03
CA SER A 198 -7.58 -6.74 0.72
C SER A 198 -8.55 -5.68 0.20
N TRP A 199 -9.15 -5.89 -0.98
CA TRP A 199 -10.09 -4.98 -1.61
C TRP A 199 -11.30 -5.70 -2.20
N TRP A 200 -12.46 -5.05 -2.13
CA TRP A 200 -13.72 -5.51 -2.73
C TRP A 200 -14.45 -4.35 -3.39
N SER A 201 -14.94 -4.56 -4.61
CA SER A 201 -15.80 -3.58 -5.25
C SER A 201 -17.02 -3.26 -4.36
N MET A 202 -17.40 -1.99 -4.28
CA MET A 202 -18.62 -1.58 -3.59
C MET A 202 -19.91 -2.04 -4.30
N ARG A 203 -19.79 -2.61 -5.50
CA ARG A 203 -20.91 -3.10 -6.30
C ARG A 203 -21.22 -4.56 -5.98
N PHE A 204 -22.48 -4.94 -6.17
CA PHE A 204 -22.94 -6.35 -6.14
C PHE A 204 -22.65 -7.09 -4.84
N ARG A 205 -22.54 -6.40 -3.71
CA ARG A 205 -22.19 -6.99 -2.40
C ARG A 205 -20.92 -7.86 -2.48
N ALA A 206 -19.90 -7.38 -3.17
CA ALA A 206 -18.70 -8.16 -3.45
C ALA A 206 -18.01 -8.63 -2.15
N ARG A 207 -17.97 -7.78 -1.11
CA ARG A 207 -17.34 -8.11 0.17
C ARG A 207 -18.09 -9.23 0.92
N GLU A 208 -19.42 -9.19 0.95
CA GLU A 208 -20.24 -10.24 1.60
C GLU A 208 -20.04 -11.61 0.96
N ARG A 209 -19.78 -11.66 -0.36
CA ARG A 209 -19.51 -12.87 -1.13
C ARG A 209 -18.04 -13.23 -1.20
N ASN A 210 -17.19 -12.46 -0.55
CA ASN A 210 -15.74 -12.50 -0.67
C ASN A 210 -15.23 -12.54 -2.13
N ALA A 211 -15.87 -11.75 -3.00
CA ALA A 211 -15.42 -11.57 -4.39
C ALA A 211 -14.40 -10.42 -4.45
N GLY A 212 -13.26 -10.64 -3.84
CA GLY A 212 -12.22 -9.64 -3.62
C GLY A 212 -10.95 -9.87 -4.42
N TRP A 213 -10.01 -8.93 -4.24
CA TRP A 213 -8.69 -8.90 -4.82
C TRP A 213 -7.67 -8.59 -3.73
N ARG A 214 -6.50 -9.20 -3.76
CA ARG A 214 -5.35 -8.83 -2.93
C ARG A 214 -4.49 -7.85 -3.72
N ILE A 215 -4.57 -6.59 -3.38
CA ILE A 215 -3.86 -5.48 -4.06
C ILE A 215 -3.07 -4.60 -3.11
N ASP A 216 -3.20 -4.81 -1.80
CA ASP A 216 -2.43 -4.16 -0.75
C ASP A 216 -1.35 -5.12 -0.23
N TYR A 217 -0.12 -4.63 -0.09
CA TYR A 217 1.04 -5.46 0.18
C TYR A 217 1.97 -4.86 1.25
N PHE A 218 2.73 -5.76 1.87
CA PHE A 218 4.05 -5.48 2.41
C PHE A 218 5.07 -6.31 1.64
N LEU A 219 5.94 -5.63 0.89
CA LEU A 219 7.11 -6.23 0.25
C LEU A 219 8.34 -5.83 1.04
N VAL A 220 9.21 -6.78 1.34
CA VAL A 220 10.43 -6.52 2.10
C VAL A 220 11.65 -6.94 1.30
N SER A 221 12.78 -6.25 1.49
CA SER A 221 14.06 -6.74 0.98
C SER A 221 14.28 -8.19 1.40
N ASP A 222 14.76 -9.06 0.51
CA ASP A 222 14.92 -10.49 0.76
C ASP A 222 15.69 -10.79 2.06
N ARG A 223 16.67 -9.94 2.43
CA ARG A 223 17.44 -10.07 3.67
C ARG A 223 16.63 -9.78 4.94
N LEU A 224 15.45 -9.16 4.84
CA LEU A 224 14.50 -9.00 5.95
C LEU A 224 13.49 -10.14 6.06
N ALA A 225 13.29 -10.92 5.01
CA ALA A 225 12.26 -11.97 5.00
C ALA A 225 12.39 -12.97 6.17
N PRO A 226 13.59 -13.41 6.59
CA PRO A 226 13.72 -14.29 7.76
C PRO A 226 13.32 -13.67 9.10
N GLN A 227 13.15 -12.34 9.17
CA GLN A 227 12.72 -11.62 10.37
C GLN A 227 11.21 -11.47 10.46
N ILE A 228 10.46 -11.84 9.42
CA ILE A 228 9.00 -11.74 9.40
C ILE A 228 8.42 -12.70 10.43
N LYS A 229 7.76 -12.15 11.45
CA LYS A 229 7.03 -12.91 12.47
C LYS A 229 5.57 -13.09 12.12
N LYS A 230 4.98 -12.05 11.46
CA LYS A 230 3.57 -12.03 11.14
C LYS A 230 3.32 -11.20 9.88
N ALA A 231 2.47 -11.69 9.00
CA ALA A 231 1.92 -10.97 7.86
C ALA A 231 0.46 -11.33 7.72
N GLU A 232 -0.45 -10.37 7.86
CA GLU A 232 -1.89 -10.63 7.88
C GLU A 232 -2.66 -9.67 6.98
N ILE A 233 -3.81 -10.14 6.53
CA ILE A 233 -4.83 -9.33 5.84
C ILE A 233 -6.05 -9.30 6.76
N LEU A 234 -6.37 -8.12 7.30
CA LEU A 234 -7.37 -7.96 8.36
C LEU A 234 -8.77 -7.78 7.77
N MET A 235 -9.27 -8.84 7.10
CA MET A 235 -10.48 -8.82 6.27
C MET A 235 -11.75 -8.38 7.01
N ASP A 236 -11.82 -8.56 8.33
CA ASP A 236 -12.98 -8.20 9.15
C ASP A 236 -13.07 -6.71 9.46
N VAL A 237 -11.98 -5.96 9.26
CA VAL A 237 -11.94 -4.51 9.51
C VAL A 237 -12.75 -3.78 8.43
N GLN A 238 -13.71 -2.98 8.89
CA GLN A 238 -14.60 -2.18 8.05
C GLN A 238 -14.19 -0.71 8.02
N GLY A 239 -14.82 0.10 7.17
CA GLY A 239 -14.58 1.56 7.09
C GLY A 239 -14.15 2.04 5.70
N SER A 240 -13.50 1.16 4.93
CA SER A 240 -13.09 1.38 3.54
C SER A 240 -13.54 0.20 2.68
N ASP A 241 -13.43 0.31 1.36
CA ASP A 241 -13.52 -0.81 0.41
C ASP A 241 -12.26 -1.68 0.40
N HIS A 242 -11.18 -1.21 1.03
CA HIS A 242 -10.03 -2.02 1.43
C HIS A 242 -10.09 -2.39 2.92
N CYS A 243 -9.37 -3.44 3.30
CA CYS A 243 -9.03 -3.71 4.68
C CYS A 243 -7.54 -3.47 4.95
N PRO A 244 -7.13 -3.27 6.21
CA PRO A 244 -5.72 -3.12 6.55
C PRO A 244 -4.93 -4.41 6.29
N VAL A 245 -3.64 -4.26 5.97
CA VAL A 245 -2.65 -5.33 6.01
C VAL A 245 -1.63 -5.05 7.12
N LEU A 246 -1.09 -6.10 7.70
CA LEU A 246 -0.19 -6.05 8.86
C LEU A 246 1.12 -6.77 8.57
N LEU A 247 2.22 -6.19 9.04
CA LEU A 247 3.52 -6.81 9.11
C LEU A 247 4.10 -6.65 10.52
N GLU A 248 4.64 -7.73 11.08
CA GLU A 248 5.49 -7.71 12.28
C GLU A 248 6.88 -8.28 11.98
N LEU A 249 7.89 -7.50 12.37
CA LEU A 249 9.30 -7.88 12.32
C LEU A 249 9.90 -7.95 13.73
#